data_28327c9f7fad2e287ec4973403f09f31
#
_entry.id   28327c9f7fad2e287ec4973403f09f31
#
_cell.length_a   1.000
_cell.length_b   1.000
_cell.length_c   1.000
_cell.angle_alpha   90.00
_cell.angle_beta   90.00
_cell.angle_gamma   90.00
#
_symmetry.space_group_name_H-M   'P 1'
#
loop_
_entity.id
_entity.type
_entity.pdbx_description
1 polymer ?
#
loop_
_entity_poly.entity_id
_entity_poly.type
_entity_poly.pdbx_seq_one_letter_code
_entity_poly.pdbx_strand_id
1 'polypeptide(L)'
;FEWKKEAWGRTPYYIRMRDNSLFAFAGLFDTYRAPDSGKISTFSIITTEPNAVVSPYHDRMPAILKGEDEERWLGSGVLCRDELSALLHPYPASGMEAYAVGKKVNNPDAEGQDLILPVPSLTNQSWDRKERG
;
A
#
# COMPACT_ATOMS: atom_id res chain seq x y z
N PHE A 1 -3.44 1.20 2.42
CA PHE A 1 -3.70 2.59 2.82
C PHE A 1 -2.40 3.29 3.19
N GLU A 2 -2.29 4.58 2.82
CA GLU A 2 -1.19 5.45 3.19
C GLU A 2 -1.73 6.79 3.71
N TRP A 3 -0.95 7.48 4.55
CA TRP A 3 -1.39 8.71 5.20
C TRP A 3 -0.53 9.90 4.79
N LYS A 4 -1.09 10.78 3.97
CA LYS A 4 -0.44 12.03 3.60
C LYS A 4 -0.43 13.00 4.78
N LYS A 5 0.75 13.51 5.11
CA LYS A 5 0.90 14.59 6.08
C LYS A 5 0.55 15.93 5.43
N GLU A 6 -0.42 16.64 6.01
CA GLU A 6 -0.88 17.95 5.56
C GLU A 6 -0.85 18.95 6.72
N ALA A 7 -1.02 20.25 6.43
CA ALA A 7 -0.96 21.29 7.46
C ALA A 7 -1.99 21.10 8.60
N TRP A 8 -3.13 20.48 8.29
CA TRP A 8 -4.25 20.24 9.23
C TRP A 8 -4.28 18.79 9.79
N GLY A 9 -3.24 17.99 9.55
CA GLY A 9 -3.15 16.60 10.05
C GLY A 9 -2.79 15.59 8.99
N ARG A 10 -3.24 14.35 9.18
CA ARG A 10 -3.02 13.25 8.23
C ARG A 10 -4.32 12.90 7.52
N THR A 11 -4.26 12.80 6.21
CA THR A 11 -5.35 12.36 5.34
C THR A 11 -5.04 10.96 4.82
N PRO A 12 -5.92 9.97 5.06
CA PRO A 12 -5.74 8.63 4.53
C PRO A 12 -6.04 8.58 3.03
N TYR A 13 -5.24 7.82 2.31
CA TYR A 13 -5.39 7.53 0.90
C TYR A 13 -5.49 6.03 0.69
N TYR A 14 -6.42 5.62 -0.16
CA TYR A 14 -6.53 4.25 -0.64
C TYR A 14 -5.80 4.12 -1.97
N ILE A 15 -4.91 3.14 -2.05
CA ILE A 15 -4.09 2.86 -3.23
C ILE A 15 -4.55 1.53 -3.81
N ARG A 16 -4.82 1.48 -5.10
CA ARG A 16 -5.32 0.30 -5.79
C ARG A 16 -4.84 0.20 -7.23
N MET A 17 -5.07 -0.93 -7.86
CA MET A 17 -4.98 -1.05 -9.31
C MET A 17 -6.15 -0.32 -9.99
N ARG A 18 -5.90 0.31 -11.14
CA ARG A 18 -6.93 1.06 -11.88
C ARG A 18 -8.05 0.19 -12.38
N ASP A 19 -7.75 -1.05 -12.72
CA ASP A 19 -8.70 -2.07 -13.18
C ASP A 19 -9.41 -2.82 -12.04
N ASN A 20 -9.17 -2.43 -10.78
CA ASN A 20 -9.67 -3.09 -9.56
C ASN A 20 -9.16 -4.53 -9.38
N SER A 21 -8.14 -4.96 -10.09
CA SER A 21 -7.54 -6.27 -9.88
C SER A 21 -6.90 -6.38 -8.50
N LEU A 22 -6.86 -7.60 -7.98
CA LEU A 22 -6.05 -7.95 -6.82
C LEU A 22 -4.58 -7.97 -7.23
N PHE A 23 -3.70 -7.76 -6.28
CA PHE A 23 -2.27 -7.82 -6.46
C PHE A 23 -1.60 -8.47 -5.24
N ALA A 24 -0.42 -9.05 -5.46
CA ALA A 24 0.35 -9.70 -4.42
C ALA A 24 1.56 -8.86 -4.03
N PHE A 25 1.89 -8.83 -2.74
CA PHE A 25 3.15 -8.32 -2.24
C PHE A 25 4.18 -9.44 -2.16
N ALA A 26 5.40 -9.18 -2.59
CA ALA A 26 6.51 -10.07 -2.31
C ALA A 26 6.78 -10.10 -0.81
N GLY A 27 6.76 -11.29 -0.23
CA GLY A 27 6.99 -11.50 1.19
C GLY A 27 7.88 -12.69 1.46
N LEU A 28 8.46 -12.70 2.64
CA LEU A 28 9.21 -13.84 3.20
C LEU A 28 8.50 -14.31 4.46
N PHE A 29 8.51 -15.60 4.70
CA PHE A 29 8.02 -16.18 5.95
C PHE A 29 9.04 -17.13 6.56
N ASP A 30 8.97 -17.29 7.87
CA ASP A 30 9.76 -18.26 8.60
C ASP A 30 8.97 -18.81 9.79
N THR A 31 9.40 -19.97 10.26
CA THR A 31 8.79 -20.62 11.43
C THR A 31 9.83 -20.84 12.50
N TYR A 32 9.71 -20.05 13.57
CA TYR A 32 10.53 -20.22 14.77
C TYR A 32 9.93 -21.29 15.68
N ARG A 33 10.78 -22.16 16.23
CA ARG A 33 10.39 -23.13 17.25
C ARG A 33 10.86 -22.63 18.61
N ALA A 34 9.92 -22.09 19.38
CA ALA A 34 10.21 -21.69 20.74
C ALA A 34 10.27 -22.94 21.67
N PRO A 35 11.19 -22.97 22.65
CA PRO A 35 11.35 -24.13 23.55
C PRO A 35 10.04 -24.48 24.28
N ASP A 36 9.27 -23.49 24.70
CA ASP A 36 8.11 -23.65 25.60
C ASP A 36 6.76 -23.32 24.98
N SER A 37 6.69 -22.80 23.75
CA SER A 37 5.45 -22.28 23.15
C SER A 37 5.11 -22.84 21.76
N GLY A 38 5.84 -23.85 21.30
CA GLY A 38 5.55 -24.48 20.02
C GLY A 38 6.08 -23.71 18.81
N LYS A 39 5.38 -23.78 17.68
CA LYS A 39 5.77 -23.15 16.43
C LYS A 39 5.13 -21.74 16.31
N ILE A 40 5.93 -20.73 16.02
CA ILE A 40 5.51 -19.37 15.72
C ILE A 40 5.89 -19.08 14.28
N SER A 41 4.88 -18.91 13.42
CA SER A 41 5.11 -18.49 12.04
C SER A 41 5.04 -16.98 11.94
N THR A 42 6.03 -16.39 11.30
CA THR A 42 6.15 -14.95 11.05
C THR A 42 6.31 -14.67 9.57
N PHE A 43 5.96 -13.47 9.14
CA PHE A 43 6.23 -13.03 7.78
C PHE A 43 6.69 -11.57 7.76
N SER A 44 7.36 -11.19 6.68
CA SER A 44 7.77 -9.82 6.39
C SER A 44 7.46 -9.48 4.96
N ILE A 45 6.95 -8.27 4.72
CA ILE A 45 6.73 -7.75 3.37
C ILE A 45 8.01 -7.05 2.91
N ILE A 46 8.49 -7.40 1.72
CA ILE A 46 9.63 -6.73 1.10
C ILE A 46 9.18 -5.38 0.57
N THR A 47 9.95 -4.35 0.87
CA THR A 47 9.68 -2.99 0.38
C THR A 47 10.76 -2.54 -0.58
N THR A 48 10.38 -1.66 -1.50
CA THR A 48 11.24 -1.01 -2.49
C THR A 48 11.05 0.50 -2.45
N GLU A 49 11.74 1.23 -3.31
CA GLU A 49 11.50 2.66 -3.52
C GLU A 49 10.08 2.91 -4.04
N PRO A 50 9.45 4.04 -3.72
CA PRO A 50 8.10 4.31 -4.13
C PRO A 50 8.04 4.72 -5.61
N ASN A 51 6.99 4.30 -6.30
CA ASN A 51 6.66 4.84 -7.62
C ASN A 51 5.98 6.21 -7.51
N ALA A 52 5.66 6.84 -8.65
CA ALA A 52 5.06 8.18 -8.70
C ALA A 52 3.66 8.26 -8.04
N VAL A 53 2.94 7.15 -7.88
CA VAL A 53 1.65 7.13 -7.17
C VAL A 53 1.85 7.12 -5.66
N VAL A 54 2.85 6.39 -5.15
CA VAL A 54 3.08 6.21 -3.71
C VAL A 54 3.97 7.30 -3.11
N SER A 55 4.93 7.82 -3.87
CA SER A 55 5.91 8.82 -3.39
C SER A 55 5.34 10.08 -2.72
N PRO A 56 4.12 10.57 -3.04
CA PRO A 56 3.54 11.69 -2.32
C PRO A 56 3.13 11.37 -0.87
N TYR A 57 3.09 10.10 -0.50
CA TYR A 57 2.55 9.62 0.79
C TYR A 57 3.60 8.93 1.66
N HIS A 58 4.50 8.16 1.03
CA HIS A 58 5.52 7.39 1.74
C HIS A 58 6.81 7.27 0.91
N ASP A 59 7.94 7.15 1.59
CA ASP A 59 9.28 6.99 0.99
C ASP A 59 9.62 5.53 0.62
N ARG A 60 8.75 4.58 0.95
CA ARG A 60 8.85 3.16 0.60
C ARG A 60 7.48 2.65 0.14
N MET A 61 7.48 1.61 -0.69
CA MET A 61 6.27 0.87 -1.04
C MET A 61 6.54 -0.64 -1.01
N PRO A 62 5.52 -1.47 -0.78
CA PRO A 62 5.66 -2.90 -0.97
C PRO A 62 6.12 -3.24 -2.39
N ALA A 63 7.00 -4.23 -2.54
CA ALA A 63 7.29 -4.81 -3.84
C ALA A 63 6.07 -5.58 -4.31
N ILE A 64 5.36 -5.04 -5.30
CA ILE A 64 4.16 -5.64 -5.89
C ILE A 64 4.59 -6.51 -7.07
N LEU A 65 4.22 -7.78 -7.02
CA LEU A 65 4.49 -8.73 -8.11
C LEU A 65 3.47 -8.54 -9.23
N LYS A 66 3.93 -8.68 -10.48
CA LYS A 66 3.03 -8.86 -11.61
C LYS A 66 2.47 -10.29 -11.59
N GLY A 67 1.26 -10.50 -12.08
CA GLY A 67 0.65 -11.84 -12.07
C GLY A 67 1.52 -12.94 -12.71
N GLU A 68 2.27 -12.60 -13.76
CA GLU A 68 3.24 -13.50 -14.42
C GLU A 68 4.47 -13.86 -13.56
N ASP A 69 4.76 -13.04 -12.54
CA ASP A 69 5.92 -13.19 -11.64
C ASP A 69 5.56 -13.90 -10.32
N GLU A 70 4.28 -14.05 -10.01
CA GLU A 70 3.82 -14.66 -8.74
C GLU A 70 4.25 -16.13 -8.61
N GLU A 71 4.06 -16.92 -9.66
CA GLU A 71 4.49 -18.33 -9.69
C GLU A 71 6.01 -18.44 -9.58
N ARG A 72 6.72 -17.52 -10.20
CA ARG A 72 8.18 -17.48 -10.15
C ARG A 72 8.69 -17.14 -8.75
N TRP A 73 8.02 -16.22 -8.04
CA TRP A 73 8.31 -15.88 -6.65
C TRP A 73 8.05 -17.03 -5.70
N LEU A 74 6.94 -17.77 -5.90
CA LEU A 74 6.55 -18.91 -5.08
C LEU A 74 7.30 -20.21 -5.44
N GLY A 75 8.02 -20.24 -6.55
CA GLY A 75 8.75 -21.40 -7.01
C GLY A 75 9.89 -21.82 -6.08
N SER A 76 10.22 -23.11 -6.08
CA SER A 76 11.32 -23.67 -5.28
C SER A 76 12.71 -23.45 -5.88
N GLY A 77 12.80 -22.77 -7.02
CA GLY A 77 14.05 -22.45 -7.71
C GLY A 77 14.87 -21.39 -6.96
N VAL A 78 16.18 -21.47 -7.06
CA VAL A 78 17.07 -20.42 -6.56
C VAL A 78 17.12 -19.32 -7.61
N LEU A 79 16.61 -18.15 -7.26
CA LEU A 79 16.70 -16.95 -8.12
C LEU A 79 18.08 -16.29 -7.97
N CYS A 80 18.69 -15.94 -9.07
CA CYS A 80 19.92 -15.15 -9.03
C CYS A 80 19.62 -13.68 -8.68
N ARG A 81 20.68 -12.91 -8.38
CA ARG A 81 20.54 -11.52 -7.97
C ARG A 81 19.81 -10.65 -8.99
N ASP A 82 20.08 -10.84 -10.27
CA ASP A 82 19.48 -10.04 -11.35
C ASP A 82 17.99 -10.36 -11.50
N GLU A 83 17.62 -11.63 -11.35
CA GLU A 83 16.23 -12.06 -11.33
C GLU A 83 15.45 -11.48 -10.14
N LEU A 84 16.05 -11.51 -8.94
CA LEU A 84 15.46 -10.88 -7.75
C LEU A 84 15.29 -9.37 -7.94
N SER A 85 16.30 -8.69 -8.49
CA SER A 85 16.22 -7.26 -8.76
C SER A 85 15.11 -6.93 -9.77
N ALA A 86 14.89 -7.79 -10.76
CA ALA A 86 13.81 -7.62 -11.73
C ALA A 86 12.41 -7.82 -11.12
N LEU A 87 12.27 -8.70 -10.13
CA LEU A 87 11.01 -8.95 -9.45
C LEU A 87 10.67 -7.89 -8.39
N LEU A 88 11.69 -7.33 -7.74
CA LEU A 88 11.54 -6.45 -6.57
C LEU A 88 11.63 -4.95 -6.90
N HIS A 89 11.45 -4.57 -8.16
CA HIS A 89 11.39 -3.17 -8.56
C HIS A 89 10.01 -2.55 -8.30
N PRO A 90 9.88 -1.21 -8.26
CA PRO A 90 8.60 -0.55 -8.08
C PRO A 90 7.59 -0.92 -9.18
N TYR A 91 6.36 -1.22 -8.80
CA TYR A 91 5.29 -1.49 -9.76
C TYR A 91 5.02 -0.25 -10.65
N PRO A 92 4.72 -0.42 -11.94
CA PRO A 92 4.46 0.70 -12.84
C PRO A 92 3.31 1.59 -12.35
N ALA A 93 3.60 2.88 -12.16
CA ALA A 93 2.61 3.85 -11.66
C ALA A 93 1.39 3.99 -12.56
N SER A 94 1.53 3.75 -13.87
CA SER A 94 0.42 3.81 -14.84
C SER A 94 -0.70 2.82 -14.56
N GLY A 95 -0.39 1.68 -13.93
CA GLY A 95 -1.36 0.66 -13.53
C GLY A 95 -2.08 0.96 -12.22
N MET A 96 -1.65 1.98 -11.48
CA MET A 96 -2.13 2.28 -10.13
C MET A 96 -2.81 3.64 -10.05
N GLU A 97 -3.61 3.82 -9.01
CA GLU A 97 -4.17 5.11 -8.62
C GLU A 97 -4.27 5.22 -7.10
N ALA A 98 -4.35 6.46 -6.61
CA ALA A 98 -4.58 6.78 -5.21
C ALA A 98 -5.62 7.87 -5.08
N TYR A 99 -6.51 7.77 -4.09
CA TYR A 99 -7.48 8.81 -3.77
C TYR A 99 -7.74 8.89 -2.27
N ALA A 100 -8.15 10.07 -1.81
CA ALA A 100 -8.44 10.30 -0.41
C ALA A 100 -9.70 9.55 0.02
N VAL A 101 -9.68 8.99 1.23
CA VAL A 101 -10.80 8.28 1.85
C VAL A 101 -11.14 8.87 3.22
N GLY A 102 -12.28 8.47 3.77
CA GLY A 102 -12.75 8.93 5.07
C GLY A 102 -11.84 8.48 6.23
N LYS A 103 -11.78 9.28 7.30
CA LYS A 103 -10.97 8.99 8.50
C LYS A 103 -11.45 7.77 9.31
N LYS A 104 -12.59 7.17 8.95
CA LYS A 104 -13.10 5.93 9.57
C LYS A 104 -12.08 4.78 9.49
N VAL A 105 -11.25 4.76 8.42
CA VAL A 105 -10.18 3.77 8.25
C VAL A 105 -9.09 3.82 9.33
N ASN A 106 -9.02 4.90 10.11
CA ASN A 106 -8.07 5.01 11.23
C ASN A 106 -8.47 4.15 12.45
N ASN A 107 -9.72 3.71 12.51
CA ASN A 107 -10.16 2.78 13.53
C ASN A 107 -9.90 1.33 13.07
N PRO A 108 -9.06 0.55 13.77
CA PRO A 108 -8.75 -0.83 13.38
C PRO A 108 -9.96 -1.77 13.43
N ASP A 109 -11.00 -1.42 14.19
CA ASP A 109 -12.24 -2.20 14.31
C ASP A 109 -13.28 -1.81 13.22
N ALA A 110 -12.97 -0.82 12.38
CA ALA A 110 -13.89 -0.39 11.34
C ALA A 110 -13.86 -1.35 10.16
N GLU A 111 -15.04 -1.78 9.75
CA GLU A 111 -15.25 -2.65 8.59
C GLU A 111 -16.26 -2.03 7.62
N GLY A 112 -16.25 -2.52 6.38
CA GLY A 112 -17.23 -2.19 5.37
C GLY A 112 -16.66 -1.50 4.13
N GLN A 113 -17.45 -1.51 3.07
CA GLN A 113 -17.07 -0.94 1.78
C GLN A 113 -16.93 0.60 1.82
N ASP A 114 -17.55 1.25 2.78
CA ASP A 114 -17.45 2.70 2.97
C ASP A 114 -16.04 3.18 3.32
N LEU A 115 -15.15 2.29 3.80
CA LEU A 115 -13.75 2.59 4.08
C LEU A 115 -12.95 2.97 2.83
N ILE A 116 -13.35 2.47 1.67
CA ILE A 116 -12.68 2.70 0.38
C ILE A 116 -13.45 3.68 -0.52
N LEU A 117 -14.51 4.31 -0.02
CA LEU A 117 -15.21 5.33 -0.80
C LEU A 117 -14.39 6.63 -0.87
N PRO A 118 -14.26 7.22 -2.06
CA PRO A 118 -13.53 8.47 -2.21
C PRO A 118 -14.26 9.60 -1.48
N VAL A 119 -13.47 10.44 -0.80
CA VAL A 119 -13.98 11.71 -0.24
C VAL A 119 -13.46 12.87 -1.06
N PRO A 120 -14.20 13.98 -1.17
CA PRO A 120 -13.72 15.18 -1.85
C PRO A 120 -12.38 15.60 -1.28
N SER A 121 -11.37 15.75 -2.15
CA SER A 121 -10.09 16.33 -1.75
C SER A 121 -10.32 17.78 -1.30
N LEU A 122 -9.88 18.11 -0.09
CA LEU A 122 -10.01 19.46 0.46
C LEU A 122 -9.02 20.48 -0.19
N THR A 123 -8.48 20.17 -1.35
CA THR A 123 -7.73 21.11 -2.16
C THR A 123 -8.71 22.11 -2.78
N ASN A 124 -8.73 23.35 -2.24
CA ASN A 124 -9.51 24.52 -2.69
C ASN A 124 -11.00 24.54 -2.35
N GLN A 125 -11.38 24.44 -1.10
CA GLN A 125 -12.48 25.28 -0.66
C GLN A 125 -11.88 26.65 -0.29
N SER A 126 -11.95 27.59 -1.24
CA SER A 126 -11.88 29.02 -0.95
C SER A 126 -12.94 29.29 0.12
N TRP A 127 -12.48 29.71 1.30
CA TRP A 127 -13.36 30.27 2.31
C TRP A 127 -13.88 31.60 1.76
N ASP A 128 -14.99 31.54 1.02
CA ASP A 128 -15.82 32.72 0.82
C ASP A 128 -16.34 33.12 2.20
N ARG A 129 -15.58 34.03 2.80
CA ARG A 129 -16.01 34.81 3.95
C ARG A 129 -17.16 35.69 3.48
N LYS A 130 -18.39 35.12 3.50
CA LYS A 130 -19.57 35.94 3.42
C LYS A 130 -19.58 36.86 4.64
N GLU A 131 -19.33 38.11 4.38
CA GLU A 131 -19.52 39.25 5.21
C GLU A 131 -20.84 39.15 5.97
N ARG A 132 -20.75 39.20 7.29
CA ARG A 132 -21.88 39.61 8.11
C ARG A 132 -21.92 41.14 8.10
N GLY A 133 -22.84 41.68 7.29
CA GLY A 133 -23.38 42.99 7.51
C GLY A 133 -24.28 43.01 8.74
#